data_669be60124b1a12a4ad15e1b5be0a536
#
_entry.id   669be60124b1a12a4ad15e1b5be0a536
#
_cell.length_a   1.000
_cell.length_b   1.000
_cell.length_c   1.000
_cell.angle_alpha   90.00
_cell.angle_beta   90.00
_cell.angle_gamma   90.00
#
_symmetry.space_group_name_H-M   'P 1'
#
loop_
_entity.id
_entity.type
_entity.pdbx_description
1 polymer ?
#
loop_
_entity_poly.entity_id
_entity_poly.type
_entity_poly.pdbx_seq_one_letter_code
_entity_poly.pdbx_strand_id
1 'polypeptide(L)'
;MAVFATEYDLKTNALRKLHPKSNTFCSAGAFFPDGTMVNFAGAEPDAKAGVGDGFDAIRTYPPGPCANGACEMDFTEGGSHLQAKRWYPTAETLPNGDVLVVGGSNVGLLVLNEASINVPTYELIKADGSAPPPPVTLPILEFTEEENNQPNKSYNLYPILHLLPNPRAASEVFTIAGNQVVVWDYQADKLVKALPNTPLEPRNFPSSATSVLLPLEAPDYEPTVLMCGGSSGDIPDPQALDDCYTIRPHDANPVWEVDDRLPNGPQTMTDGLNLPDGTILFINGARTGSAGGFQADDPVLTPLIYDPKAAKGSRFTSMPPSTIPRMYHSVASLLPSGEVIVAGSNPMVFYTADGGVPRGWPKFGNNGHTAFLNQQQRKDSKFPTEYRVEIFSPPYMDAPNRPRLLRAPDAIVYGKTFAIKSSTEGETVEVVLVNPGFHTHAVAMQQRMIKLERWAGKAQGQRVVRAPPGPSTAQPGVYLLFVVVDGIPSEGKWVKLSY
;
A
#
# COMPACT_ATOMS: atom_id res chain seq x y z
N MET A 1 -13.84 -24.72 -1.09
CA MET A 1 -13.16 -24.57 0.23
C MET A 1 -12.56 -23.19 0.24
N ALA A 2 -12.95 -22.32 1.16
CA ALA A 2 -12.38 -20.99 1.24
C ALA A 2 -10.88 -21.08 1.60
N VAL A 3 -10.05 -20.26 0.99
CA VAL A 3 -8.61 -20.15 1.26
C VAL A 3 -8.34 -18.71 1.67
N PHE A 4 -7.84 -18.51 2.89
CA PHE A 4 -7.61 -17.18 3.46
C PHE A 4 -6.22 -16.63 3.19
N ALA A 5 -5.29 -17.46 2.73
CA ALA A 5 -3.96 -17.06 2.30
C ALA A 5 -3.35 -18.09 1.34
N THR A 6 -2.56 -17.61 0.41
CA THR A 6 -1.82 -18.44 -0.54
C THR A 6 -0.43 -17.86 -0.79
N GLU A 7 0.51 -18.74 -1.08
CA GLU A 7 1.80 -18.39 -1.65
C GLU A 7 1.78 -18.74 -3.15
N TYR A 8 2.26 -17.83 -3.97
CA TYR A 8 2.35 -18.02 -5.41
C TYR A 8 3.81 -18.08 -5.86
N ASP A 9 4.19 -19.19 -6.49
CA ASP A 9 5.52 -19.37 -7.04
C ASP A 9 5.61 -18.78 -8.45
N LEU A 10 6.39 -17.69 -8.60
CA LEU A 10 6.54 -16.97 -9.87
C LEU A 10 7.21 -17.79 -10.99
N LYS A 11 7.97 -18.84 -10.67
CA LYS A 11 8.67 -19.65 -11.66
C LYS A 11 7.81 -20.77 -12.20
N THR A 12 7.03 -21.39 -11.33
CA THR A 12 6.22 -22.56 -11.66
C THR A 12 4.75 -22.25 -11.89
N ASN A 13 4.31 -21.03 -11.53
CA ASN A 13 2.91 -20.61 -11.47
C ASN A 13 2.07 -21.48 -10.51
N ALA A 14 2.71 -22.10 -9.53
CA ALA A 14 2.03 -22.95 -8.56
C ALA A 14 1.49 -22.10 -7.39
N LEU A 15 0.32 -22.48 -6.91
CA LEU A 15 -0.29 -21.94 -5.70
C LEU A 15 -0.13 -22.94 -4.56
N ARG A 16 0.41 -22.48 -3.44
CA ARG A 16 0.44 -23.21 -2.19
C ARG A 16 -0.55 -22.58 -1.21
N LYS A 17 -1.46 -23.39 -0.71
CA LYS A 17 -2.41 -22.96 0.33
C LYS A 17 -1.67 -22.77 1.64
N LEU A 18 -1.92 -21.66 2.32
CA LEU A 18 -1.51 -21.39 3.69
C LEU A 18 -2.70 -21.56 4.64
N HIS A 19 -2.41 -21.75 5.94
CA HIS A 19 -3.43 -22.12 6.93
C HIS A 19 -3.41 -21.14 8.13
N PRO A 20 -3.77 -19.86 7.93
CA PRO A 20 -3.97 -18.98 9.07
C PRO A 20 -5.09 -19.56 9.96
N LYS A 21 -4.90 -19.45 11.28
CA LYS A 21 -5.87 -19.92 12.27
C LYS A 21 -7.01 -18.93 12.49
N SER A 22 -6.75 -17.67 12.19
CA SER A 22 -7.70 -16.56 12.33
C SER A 22 -8.02 -15.94 10.97
N ASN A 23 -9.17 -15.26 10.88
CA ASN A 23 -9.69 -14.68 9.64
C ASN A 23 -8.84 -13.46 9.21
N THR A 24 -8.19 -13.55 8.05
CA THR A 24 -7.33 -12.50 7.49
C THR A 24 -8.11 -11.48 6.65
N PHE A 25 -9.41 -11.58 6.54
CA PHE A 25 -10.20 -10.74 5.65
C PHE A 25 -10.10 -9.26 6.05
N CYS A 26 -9.63 -8.42 5.11
CA CYS A 26 -9.46 -6.99 5.29
C CYS A 26 -8.49 -6.61 6.42
N SER A 27 -7.43 -7.35 6.55
CA SER A 27 -6.31 -7.10 7.46
C SER A 27 -5.36 -6.00 6.95
N ALA A 28 -4.43 -5.59 7.79
CA ALA A 28 -3.26 -4.79 7.41
C ALA A 28 -1.99 -5.64 7.41
N GLY A 29 -0.91 -5.13 6.84
CA GLY A 29 0.37 -5.82 6.89
C GLY A 29 1.57 -4.89 6.79
N ALA A 30 2.71 -5.40 7.25
CA ALA A 30 4.00 -4.73 7.20
C ALA A 30 5.12 -5.78 7.24
N PHE A 31 6.37 -5.31 7.28
CA PHE A 31 7.53 -6.18 7.40
C PHE A 31 8.40 -5.74 8.58
N PHE A 32 8.81 -6.70 9.40
CA PHE A 32 9.82 -6.47 10.44
C PHE A 32 11.23 -6.34 9.84
N PRO A 33 12.20 -5.82 10.62
CA PRO A 33 13.56 -5.57 10.12
C PRO A 33 14.33 -6.81 9.62
N ASP A 34 13.92 -7.99 10.02
CA ASP A 34 14.49 -9.25 9.54
C ASP A 34 13.89 -9.73 8.22
N GLY A 35 12.84 -9.07 7.72
CA GLY A 35 12.07 -9.43 6.53
C GLY A 35 10.86 -10.31 6.81
N THR A 36 10.58 -10.64 8.06
CA THR A 36 9.34 -11.33 8.44
C THR A 36 8.13 -10.47 8.07
N MET A 37 7.25 -11.01 7.24
CA MET A 37 5.95 -10.38 7.01
C MET A 37 5.09 -10.51 8.26
N VAL A 38 4.48 -9.43 8.69
CA VAL A 38 3.50 -9.40 9.77
C VAL A 38 2.17 -8.91 9.26
N ASN A 39 1.11 -9.63 9.59
CA ASN A 39 -0.25 -9.34 9.20
C ASN A 39 -1.11 -9.13 10.45
N PHE A 40 -1.87 -8.05 10.48
CA PHE A 40 -2.61 -7.58 11.63
C PHE A 40 -4.09 -7.53 11.38
N ALA A 41 -4.87 -7.84 12.41
CA ALA A 41 -6.30 -7.67 12.38
C ALA A 41 -7.02 -8.62 11.38
N GLY A 42 -8.26 -8.35 11.09
CA GLY A 42 -9.09 -9.14 10.19
C GLY A 42 -10.56 -9.06 10.56
N ALA A 43 -11.32 -10.10 10.28
CA ALA A 43 -12.76 -10.12 10.46
C ALA A 43 -13.24 -11.22 11.42
N GLU A 44 -14.56 -11.35 11.51
CA GLU A 44 -15.28 -12.34 12.30
C GLU A 44 -14.84 -13.77 12.00
N PRO A 45 -14.96 -14.69 12.96
CA PRO A 45 -14.68 -16.10 12.71
C PRO A 45 -15.58 -16.68 11.60
N ASP A 46 -15.00 -17.48 10.72
CA ASP A 46 -15.75 -18.27 9.74
C ASP A 46 -15.62 -19.77 10.05
N ALA A 47 -16.61 -20.30 10.74
CA ALA A 47 -16.66 -21.71 11.11
C ALA A 47 -16.71 -22.67 9.91
N LYS A 48 -17.24 -22.23 8.75
CA LYS A 48 -17.30 -23.05 7.54
C LYS A 48 -15.91 -23.17 6.90
N ALA A 49 -15.11 -22.14 7.01
CA ALA A 49 -13.73 -22.13 6.54
C ALA A 49 -12.74 -22.65 7.60
N GLY A 50 -13.15 -22.79 8.85
CA GLY A 50 -12.32 -23.29 9.94
C GLY A 50 -11.35 -22.24 10.48
N VAL A 51 -11.67 -20.95 10.38
CA VAL A 51 -10.85 -19.85 10.92
C VAL A 51 -11.56 -19.14 12.08
N GLY A 52 -10.77 -18.76 13.08
CA GLY A 52 -11.21 -18.04 14.27
C GLY A 52 -11.31 -16.53 14.06
N ASP A 53 -11.56 -15.82 15.17
CA ASP A 53 -11.61 -14.35 15.24
C ASP A 53 -10.28 -13.75 14.75
N GLY A 54 -10.37 -12.84 13.82
CA GLY A 54 -9.23 -12.16 13.22
C GLY A 54 -8.99 -10.74 13.72
N PHE A 55 -9.94 -10.15 14.43
CA PHE A 55 -9.93 -8.71 14.75
C PHE A 55 -8.70 -8.24 15.53
N ASP A 56 -8.16 -9.05 16.42
CA ASP A 56 -7.01 -8.72 17.26
C ASP A 56 -5.77 -9.60 16.94
N ALA A 57 -5.86 -10.42 15.89
CA ALA A 57 -4.81 -11.37 15.56
C ALA A 57 -3.55 -10.66 15.03
N ILE A 58 -2.39 -11.16 15.47
CA ILE A 58 -1.08 -10.87 14.91
C ILE A 58 -0.56 -12.18 14.31
N ARG A 59 -0.26 -12.17 13.02
CA ARG A 59 0.23 -13.32 12.25
C ARG A 59 1.58 -12.98 11.66
N THR A 60 2.54 -13.87 11.79
CA THR A 60 3.86 -13.70 11.18
C THR A 60 4.12 -14.78 10.14
N TYR A 61 4.79 -14.41 9.05
CA TYR A 61 5.25 -15.30 8.01
C TYR A 61 6.74 -15.06 7.79
N PRO A 62 7.60 -16.08 8.00
CA PRO A 62 9.05 -15.90 7.98
C PRO A 62 9.57 -15.55 6.59
N PRO A 63 10.68 -14.79 6.49
CA PRO A 63 11.33 -14.50 5.22
C PRO A 63 12.10 -15.72 4.69
N GLY A 64 12.31 -15.75 3.40
CA GLY A 64 13.28 -16.62 2.76
C GLY A 64 12.68 -17.56 1.71
N PRO A 65 13.53 -18.08 0.83
CA PRO A 65 13.12 -19.01 -0.19
C PRO A 65 12.76 -20.35 0.44
N CYS A 66 11.74 -20.97 -0.10
CA CYS A 66 11.51 -22.38 0.15
C CYS A 66 12.67 -23.21 -0.41
N ALA A 67 13.43 -23.89 0.43
CA ALA A 67 14.50 -24.74 -0.01
C ALA A 67 13.94 -25.91 -0.84
N ASN A 68 14.45 -26.11 -2.05
CA ASN A 68 14.14 -27.24 -2.92
C ASN A 68 12.66 -27.43 -3.32
N GLY A 69 11.86 -26.36 -3.36
CA GLY A 69 10.46 -26.43 -3.76
C GLY A 69 9.52 -27.07 -2.73
N ALA A 70 10.05 -27.48 -1.58
CA ALA A 70 9.26 -27.94 -0.44
C ALA A 70 9.24 -26.84 0.62
N CYS A 71 8.21 -26.01 0.59
CA CYS A 71 7.99 -25.01 1.63
C CYS A 71 7.01 -25.57 2.65
N GLU A 72 7.51 -25.82 3.85
CA GLU A 72 6.67 -26.19 4.99
C GLU A 72 6.26 -24.97 5.84
N MET A 73 6.73 -23.75 5.46
CA MET A 73 6.45 -22.54 6.20
C MET A 73 4.97 -22.15 6.06
N ASP A 74 4.38 -21.73 7.16
CA ASP A 74 3.01 -21.25 7.24
C ASP A 74 2.96 -20.09 8.25
N PHE A 75 1.80 -19.48 8.41
CA PHE A 75 1.61 -18.43 9.40
C PHE A 75 1.82 -18.96 10.83
N THR A 76 2.56 -18.20 11.61
CA THR A 76 2.66 -18.38 13.06
C THR A 76 1.73 -17.41 13.75
N GLU A 77 0.86 -17.94 14.61
CA GLU A 77 -0.10 -17.21 15.42
C GLU A 77 -0.09 -17.75 16.85
N GLY A 78 -0.51 -16.92 17.81
CA GLY A 78 -0.62 -17.32 19.23
C GLY A 78 0.47 -16.74 20.12
N GLY A 79 1.16 -15.71 19.63
CA GLY A 79 1.99 -14.81 20.43
C GLY A 79 1.16 -13.69 21.09
N SER A 80 1.63 -12.45 20.95
CA SER A 80 0.87 -11.26 21.35
C SER A 80 -0.32 -10.99 20.43
N HIS A 81 -1.29 -10.24 20.93
CA HIS A 81 -2.48 -9.78 20.23
C HIS A 81 -2.52 -8.26 20.21
N LEU A 82 -3.26 -7.67 19.28
CA LEU A 82 -3.68 -6.27 19.38
C LEU A 82 -4.52 -6.10 20.64
N GLN A 83 -4.40 -4.95 21.27
CA GLN A 83 -5.19 -4.64 22.47
C GLN A 83 -6.60 -4.13 22.13
N ALA A 84 -6.80 -3.65 20.89
CA ALA A 84 -8.10 -3.30 20.34
C ALA A 84 -8.44 -4.19 19.13
N LYS A 85 -9.71 -4.56 19.01
CA LYS A 85 -10.24 -5.23 17.82
C LYS A 85 -10.25 -4.25 16.65
N ARG A 86 -9.73 -4.67 15.48
CA ARG A 86 -9.63 -3.83 14.29
C ARG A 86 -9.99 -4.62 13.03
N TRP A 87 -10.82 -4.04 12.21
CA TRP A 87 -11.08 -4.40 10.83
C TRP A 87 -10.75 -3.19 9.97
N TYR A 88 -10.02 -3.32 8.86
CA TYR A 88 -9.54 -2.21 8.03
C TYR A 88 -8.59 -1.20 8.73
N PRO A 89 -7.63 -1.63 9.53
CA PRO A 89 -6.58 -0.72 10.00
C PRO A 89 -5.53 -0.48 8.92
N THR A 90 -4.69 0.54 9.09
CA THR A 90 -3.47 0.75 8.30
C THR A 90 -2.25 0.47 9.15
N ALA A 91 -1.19 -0.10 8.54
CA ALA A 91 0.07 -0.38 9.21
C ALA A 91 1.25 0.35 8.56
N GLU A 92 2.23 0.78 9.38
CA GLU A 92 3.46 1.42 8.91
C GLU A 92 4.64 0.96 9.77
N THR A 93 5.75 0.50 9.16
CA THR A 93 6.97 0.17 9.91
C THR A 93 7.68 1.43 10.37
N LEU A 94 8.14 1.42 11.59
CA LEU A 94 8.73 2.55 12.28
C LEU A 94 10.28 2.53 12.23
N PRO A 95 10.95 3.65 12.50
CA PRO A 95 12.41 3.74 12.51
C PRO A 95 13.11 2.78 13.44
N ASN A 96 12.51 2.36 14.54
CA ASN A 96 13.05 1.37 15.47
C ASN A 96 12.73 -0.09 15.07
N GLY A 97 12.00 -0.29 13.97
CA GLY A 97 11.59 -1.61 13.49
C GLY A 97 10.26 -2.12 14.04
N ASP A 98 9.65 -1.45 15.00
CA ASP A 98 8.28 -1.72 15.44
C ASP A 98 7.29 -1.39 14.32
N VAL A 99 6.04 -1.77 14.47
CA VAL A 99 4.97 -1.43 13.52
C VAL A 99 3.88 -0.62 14.21
N LEU A 100 3.53 0.51 13.61
CA LEU A 100 2.37 1.32 13.97
C LEU A 100 1.13 0.76 13.28
N VAL A 101 0.07 0.46 14.04
CA VAL A 101 -1.25 0.03 13.52
C VAL A 101 -2.29 1.07 13.91
N VAL A 102 -3.00 1.62 12.94
CA VAL A 102 -3.86 2.81 13.12
C VAL A 102 -5.27 2.56 12.62
N GLY A 103 -6.26 2.99 13.39
CA GLY A 103 -7.66 3.03 13.00
C GLY A 103 -8.32 1.66 12.93
N GLY A 104 -9.34 1.57 12.09
CA GLY A 104 -10.15 0.40 11.88
C GLY A 104 -11.51 0.45 12.58
N SER A 105 -12.21 -0.67 12.56
CA SER A 105 -13.50 -0.89 13.18
C SER A 105 -13.47 -2.16 14.03
N ASN A 106 -14.24 -2.20 15.12
CA ASN A 106 -14.37 -3.39 15.95
C ASN A 106 -15.44 -4.38 15.45
N VAL A 107 -16.06 -4.08 14.31
CA VAL A 107 -17.06 -4.91 13.61
C VAL A 107 -16.61 -5.06 12.15
N GLY A 108 -16.69 -6.24 11.61
CA GLY A 108 -16.40 -6.49 10.20
C GLY A 108 -17.64 -6.41 9.31
N LEU A 109 -17.41 -6.39 8.00
CA LEU A 109 -18.44 -6.39 6.94
C LEU A 109 -19.42 -5.20 6.92
N LEU A 110 -19.34 -4.31 7.89
CA LEU A 110 -20.19 -3.13 7.99
C LEU A 110 -19.34 -1.86 8.03
N VAL A 111 -19.66 -0.92 7.16
CA VAL A 111 -19.07 0.42 7.18
C VAL A 111 -20.03 1.35 7.90
N LEU A 112 -19.76 1.60 9.17
CA LEU A 112 -20.57 2.45 10.03
C LEU A 112 -19.69 3.53 10.65
N ASN A 113 -20.22 4.73 10.74
CA ASN A 113 -19.61 5.83 11.47
C ASN A 113 -20.32 6.00 12.83
N GLU A 114 -19.98 5.13 13.76
CA GLU A 114 -20.55 5.12 15.11
C GLU A 114 -19.43 4.98 16.13
N ALA A 115 -19.46 5.79 17.19
CA ALA A 115 -18.44 5.79 18.26
C ALA A 115 -18.26 4.42 18.94
N SER A 116 -19.31 3.59 18.97
CA SER A 116 -19.27 2.23 19.50
C SER A 116 -18.56 1.22 18.59
N ILE A 117 -18.32 1.59 17.34
CA ILE A 117 -17.79 0.73 16.27
C ILE A 117 -16.40 1.19 15.81
N ASN A 118 -16.20 2.49 15.63
CA ASN A 118 -14.94 3.07 15.24
C ASN A 118 -13.83 2.79 16.28
N VAL A 119 -12.60 2.65 15.81
CA VAL A 119 -11.42 2.48 16.68
C VAL A 119 -10.46 3.64 16.43
N PRO A 120 -10.73 4.84 16.98
CA PRO A 120 -9.94 6.06 16.70
C PRO A 120 -8.61 6.07 17.46
N THR A 121 -7.89 4.94 17.42
CA THR A 121 -6.66 4.74 18.19
C THR A 121 -5.55 4.17 17.33
N TYR A 122 -4.31 4.26 17.83
CA TYR A 122 -3.18 3.52 17.31
C TYR A 122 -2.54 2.60 18.36
N GLU A 123 -1.81 1.62 17.89
CA GLU A 123 -1.01 0.69 18.70
C GLU A 123 0.40 0.54 18.11
N LEU A 124 1.38 0.29 18.99
CA LEU A 124 2.78 0.04 18.63
C LEU A 124 3.09 -1.44 18.82
N ILE A 125 3.27 -2.15 17.73
CA ILE A 125 3.57 -3.59 17.74
C ILE A 125 5.06 -3.80 17.73
N LYS A 126 5.56 -4.47 18.76
CA LYS A 126 6.98 -4.67 18.99
C LYS A 126 7.58 -5.73 18.09
N ALA A 127 8.70 -5.38 17.42
CA ALA A 127 9.42 -6.31 16.56
C ALA A 127 10.05 -7.49 17.33
N ASP A 128 10.25 -7.35 18.64
CA ASP A 128 10.76 -8.41 19.53
C ASP A 128 9.68 -9.40 19.99
N GLY A 129 8.41 -9.20 19.56
CA GLY A 129 7.28 -10.05 19.92
C GLY A 129 6.69 -9.81 21.31
N SER A 130 7.18 -8.81 22.05
CA SER A 130 6.59 -8.44 23.33
C SER A 130 5.18 -7.87 23.16
N ALA A 131 4.38 -7.94 24.23
CA ALA A 131 3.00 -7.46 24.21
C ALA A 131 2.92 -5.96 23.87
N PRO A 132 2.00 -5.54 22.99
CA PRO A 132 1.79 -4.14 22.66
C PRO A 132 1.39 -3.34 23.91
N PRO A 133 1.80 -2.08 24.03
CA PRO A 133 1.23 -1.17 25.03
C PRO A 133 -0.28 -0.93 24.74
N PRO A 134 -1.02 -0.39 25.72
CA PRO A 134 -2.41 -0.02 25.49
C PRO A 134 -2.59 0.90 24.29
N PRO A 135 -3.74 0.81 23.57
CA PRO A 135 -4.05 1.72 22.48
C PRO A 135 -4.07 3.18 22.93
N VAL A 136 -3.59 4.06 22.07
CA VAL A 136 -3.58 5.52 22.28
C VAL A 136 -4.55 6.16 21.31
N THR A 137 -5.38 7.07 21.78
CA THR A 137 -6.30 7.84 20.94
C THR A 137 -5.55 8.70 19.95
N LEU A 138 -5.96 8.70 18.69
CA LEU A 138 -5.45 9.56 17.65
C LEU A 138 -6.49 10.65 17.32
N PRO A 139 -6.27 11.90 17.73
CA PRO A 139 -7.31 12.95 17.68
C PRO A 139 -7.91 13.20 16.30
N ILE A 140 -7.15 13.05 15.20
CA ILE A 140 -7.70 13.21 13.85
C ILE A 140 -8.81 12.20 13.56
N LEU A 141 -8.73 10.99 14.10
CA LEU A 141 -9.73 9.95 13.88
C LEU A 141 -11.00 10.20 14.69
N GLU A 142 -10.89 10.69 15.93
CA GLU A 142 -12.06 11.14 16.71
C GLU A 142 -12.74 12.33 16.04
N PHE A 143 -11.96 13.32 15.62
CA PHE A 143 -12.47 14.51 14.96
C PHE A 143 -13.27 14.18 13.70
N THR A 144 -12.73 13.32 12.82
CA THR A 144 -13.43 12.91 11.60
C THR A 144 -14.66 12.05 11.88
N GLU A 145 -14.73 11.37 13.01
CA GLU A 145 -15.90 10.67 13.45
C GLU A 145 -17.02 11.65 13.82
N GLU A 146 -16.72 12.67 14.61
CA GLU A 146 -17.68 13.67 15.10
C GLU A 146 -18.20 14.58 13.99
N GLU A 147 -17.32 15.06 13.09
CA GLU A 147 -17.72 15.96 12.00
C GLU A 147 -18.41 15.26 10.84
N ASN A 148 -18.23 13.96 10.72
CA ASN A 148 -18.79 13.20 9.61
C ASN A 148 -20.25 12.80 9.90
N ASN A 149 -21.19 13.64 9.54
CA ASN A 149 -22.63 13.37 9.66
C ASN A 149 -23.14 12.25 8.73
N GLN A 150 -22.26 11.52 8.04
CA GLN A 150 -22.63 10.45 7.13
C GLN A 150 -22.49 9.09 7.81
N PRO A 151 -23.58 8.42 8.17
CA PRO A 151 -23.54 7.19 8.98
C PRO A 151 -22.85 6.01 8.29
N ASN A 152 -22.67 6.09 6.96
CA ASN A 152 -22.12 5.01 6.12
C ASN A 152 -20.66 5.23 5.72
N LYS A 153 -19.99 6.27 6.24
CA LYS A 153 -18.61 6.59 5.90
C LYS A 153 -17.78 6.75 7.16
N SER A 154 -17.04 5.74 7.53
CA SER A 154 -16.09 5.80 8.62
C SER A 154 -14.68 6.07 8.08
N TYR A 155 -14.11 7.21 8.40
CA TYR A 155 -12.74 7.57 8.04
C TYR A 155 -11.70 7.00 9.01
N ASN A 156 -12.12 6.20 9.98
CA ASN A 156 -11.26 5.32 10.76
C ASN A 156 -10.75 4.12 9.94
N LEU A 157 -11.39 3.81 8.78
CA LEU A 157 -11.05 2.68 7.94
C LEU A 157 -9.95 3.05 6.95
N TYR A 158 -8.85 2.31 6.97
CA TYR A 158 -7.67 2.54 6.12
C TYR A 158 -7.28 4.04 6.04
N PRO A 159 -7.02 4.73 7.16
CA PRO A 159 -6.43 6.06 7.08
C PRO A 159 -5.11 5.99 6.29
N ILE A 160 -4.85 6.98 5.45
CA ILE A 160 -3.62 7.03 4.65
C ILE A 160 -2.47 7.48 5.55
N LEU A 161 -1.39 6.70 5.58
CA LEU A 161 -0.21 6.97 6.40
C LEU A 161 1.06 7.00 5.53
N HIS A 162 1.96 7.94 5.84
CA HIS A 162 3.33 7.94 5.34
C HIS A 162 4.27 8.37 6.46
N LEU A 163 5.22 7.52 6.84
CA LEU A 163 6.32 7.92 7.73
C LEU A 163 7.18 8.94 6.99
N LEU A 164 7.37 10.13 7.56
CA LEU A 164 8.14 11.19 6.94
C LEU A 164 9.64 11.06 7.26
N PRO A 165 10.52 11.29 6.27
CA PRO A 165 11.96 11.39 6.53
C PRO A 165 12.24 12.69 7.26
N ASN A 166 12.58 12.63 8.53
CA ASN A 166 13.01 13.79 9.30
C ASN A 166 14.24 13.42 10.14
N PRO A 167 15.44 13.93 9.79
CA PRO A 167 16.66 13.62 10.53
C PRO A 167 16.67 14.19 11.96
N ARG A 168 15.77 15.13 12.27
CA ARG A 168 15.67 15.79 13.59
C ARG A 168 14.58 15.18 14.47
N ALA A 169 13.56 14.55 13.86
CA ALA A 169 12.42 13.95 14.55
C ALA A 169 12.01 12.68 13.78
N ALA A 170 12.61 11.56 14.14
CA ALA A 170 12.43 10.28 13.42
C ALA A 170 11.05 9.62 13.67
N SER A 171 10.06 10.38 14.12
CA SER A 171 8.76 9.89 14.59
C SER A 171 7.54 10.56 13.93
N GLU A 172 7.76 11.35 12.88
CA GLU A 172 6.69 12.07 12.21
C GLU A 172 5.94 11.20 11.20
N VAL A 173 4.62 11.19 11.32
CA VAL A 173 3.71 10.49 10.40
C VAL A 173 2.75 11.49 9.77
N PHE A 174 2.73 11.52 8.44
CA PHE A 174 1.71 12.19 7.66
C PHE A 174 0.47 11.30 7.61
N THR A 175 -0.69 11.87 7.91
CA THR A 175 -1.96 11.11 7.96
C THR A 175 -3.06 11.87 7.26
N ILE A 176 -3.84 11.15 6.42
CA ILE A 176 -5.13 11.61 5.89
C ILE A 176 -6.23 10.71 6.47
N ALA A 177 -7.24 11.34 7.07
CA ALA A 177 -8.50 10.72 7.45
C ALA A 177 -9.66 11.63 7.02
N GLY A 178 -10.55 11.12 6.18
CA GLY A 178 -11.54 11.96 5.51
C GLY A 178 -10.87 12.98 4.60
N ASN A 179 -11.15 14.24 4.84
CA ASN A 179 -10.48 15.38 4.22
C ASN A 179 -9.44 16.05 5.14
N GLN A 180 -9.33 15.59 6.38
CA GLN A 180 -8.37 16.12 7.35
C GLN A 180 -6.97 15.58 7.06
N VAL A 181 -5.96 16.43 7.25
CA VAL A 181 -4.55 16.09 7.01
C VAL A 181 -3.68 16.62 8.12
N VAL A 182 -2.88 15.76 8.72
CA VAL A 182 -1.97 16.15 9.80
C VAL A 182 -0.58 15.55 9.64
N VAL A 183 0.39 16.18 10.27
CA VAL A 183 1.65 15.56 10.67
C VAL A 183 1.65 15.45 12.19
N TRP A 184 1.88 14.27 12.73
CA TRP A 184 1.93 14.01 14.15
C TRP A 184 3.14 13.16 14.52
N ASP A 185 3.59 13.30 15.75
CA ASP A 185 4.72 12.55 16.32
C ASP A 185 4.18 11.44 17.20
N TYR A 186 4.34 10.19 16.76
CA TYR A 186 3.82 9.02 17.47
C TYR A 186 4.60 8.69 18.76
N GLN A 187 5.84 9.17 18.91
CA GLN A 187 6.63 8.97 20.15
C GLN A 187 6.26 9.98 21.23
N ALA A 188 6.05 11.22 20.83
CA ALA A 188 5.64 12.28 21.73
C ALA A 188 4.13 12.34 21.94
N ASP A 189 3.35 11.53 21.20
CA ASP A 189 1.88 11.57 21.15
C ASP A 189 1.38 13.02 20.96
N LYS A 190 1.87 13.67 19.89
CA LYS A 190 1.67 15.09 19.70
C LYS A 190 1.41 15.47 18.25
N LEU A 191 0.41 16.33 18.04
CA LEU A 191 0.24 17.03 16.77
C LEU A 191 1.45 17.94 16.51
N VAL A 192 2.15 17.71 15.40
CA VAL A 192 3.25 18.55 14.93
C VAL A 192 2.68 19.69 14.09
N LYS A 193 1.81 19.39 13.14
CA LYS A 193 1.22 20.38 12.22
C LYS A 193 -0.13 19.90 11.68
N ALA A 194 -1.14 20.76 11.73
CA ALA A 194 -2.32 20.62 10.89
C ALA A 194 -1.98 21.15 9.49
N LEU A 195 -2.28 20.37 8.47
CA LEU A 195 -2.09 20.71 7.08
C LEU A 195 -3.41 21.16 6.45
N PRO A 196 -3.40 21.82 5.28
CA PRO A 196 -4.63 22.10 4.55
C PRO A 196 -5.40 20.79 4.26
N ASN A 197 -6.70 20.85 4.44
CA ASN A 197 -7.59 19.73 4.07
C ASN A 197 -7.35 19.27 2.62
N THR A 198 -7.62 18.01 2.35
CA THR A 198 -7.59 17.53 0.96
C THR A 198 -8.55 18.34 0.10
N PRO A 199 -8.15 18.70 -1.13
CA PRO A 199 -9.05 19.40 -2.03
C PRO A 199 -10.30 18.57 -2.33
N LEU A 200 -11.45 19.25 -2.39
CA LEU A 200 -12.77 18.74 -2.75
C LEU A 200 -13.33 17.69 -1.77
N GLU A 201 -12.87 16.45 -1.84
CA GLU A 201 -13.53 15.30 -1.24
C GLU A 201 -12.63 14.55 -0.24
N PRO A 202 -13.19 13.73 0.65
CA PRO A 202 -12.44 12.74 1.42
C PRO A 202 -11.63 11.79 0.52
N ARG A 203 -10.47 11.30 1.01
CA ARG A 203 -9.54 10.56 0.16
C ARG A 203 -9.21 9.15 0.61
N ASN A 204 -9.37 8.81 1.89
CA ASN A 204 -9.20 7.42 2.32
C ASN A 204 -10.46 6.58 2.04
N PHE A 205 -10.46 5.31 2.42
CA PHE A 205 -11.62 4.43 2.28
C PHE A 205 -12.91 5.08 2.86
N PRO A 206 -14.08 4.97 2.19
CA PRO A 206 -14.36 4.24 0.96
C PRO A 206 -14.09 5.02 -0.35
N SER A 207 -13.68 6.29 -0.28
CA SER A 207 -13.35 7.11 -1.45
C SER A 207 -12.12 6.60 -2.20
N SER A 208 -11.15 6.03 -1.50
CA SER A 208 -10.00 5.28 -2.01
C SER A 208 -9.24 5.97 -3.15
N ALA A 209 -8.74 7.17 -2.86
CA ALA A 209 -7.75 7.83 -3.70
C ALA A 209 -6.41 7.08 -3.67
N THR A 210 -5.66 7.20 -4.74
CA THR A 210 -4.25 6.80 -4.76
C THR A 210 -3.42 7.80 -4.01
N SER A 211 -2.63 7.37 -3.01
CA SER A 211 -1.66 8.19 -2.31
C SER A 211 -0.27 7.56 -2.33
N VAL A 212 0.73 8.31 -2.76
CA VAL A 212 2.11 7.82 -2.90
C VAL A 212 3.09 8.83 -2.31
N LEU A 213 3.97 8.37 -1.42
CA LEU A 213 5.18 9.10 -1.09
C LEU A 213 6.12 9.00 -2.29
N LEU A 214 6.36 10.12 -2.98
CA LEU A 214 7.23 10.17 -4.14
C LEU A 214 8.67 9.77 -3.78
N PRO A 215 9.49 9.36 -4.76
CA PRO A 215 10.87 8.95 -4.51
C PRO A 215 11.64 9.99 -3.69
N LEU A 216 12.22 9.56 -2.59
CA LEU A 216 13.07 10.37 -1.73
C LEU A 216 14.46 10.51 -2.34
N GLU A 217 14.88 11.72 -2.67
CA GLU A 217 16.13 11.97 -3.39
C GLU A 217 17.20 12.58 -2.49
N ALA A 218 18.42 12.01 -2.55
CA ALA A 218 19.59 12.59 -1.88
C ALA A 218 19.90 13.99 -2.46
N PRO A 219 20.52 14.90 -1.66
CA PRO A 219 21.00 14.69 -0.29
C PRO A 219 19.93 14.90 0.79
N ASP A 220 18.86 15.64 0.49
CA ASP A 220 17.95 16.20 1.50
C ASP A 220 16.79 15.27 1.83
N TYR A 221 16.40 14.39 0.89
CA TYR A 221 15.29 13.43 1.05
C TYR A 221 13.96 14.09 1.43
N GLU A 222 13.70 15.29 0.91
CA GLU A 222 12.48 16.04 1.21
C GLU A 222 11.23 15.29 0.73
N PRO A 223 10.24 15.09 1.61
CA PRO A 223 9.05 14.34 1.26
C PRO A 223 8.06 15.15 0.42
N THR A 224 7.56 14.52 -0.61
CA THR A 224 6.41 15.00 -1.38
C THR A 224 5.39 13.88 -1.45
N VAL A 225 4.15 14.16 -1.08
CA VAL A 225 3.03 13.22 -1.19
C VAL A 225 2.21 13.59 -2.41
N LEU A 226 2.05 12.63 -3.32
CA LEU A 226 1.13 12.69 -4.45
C LEU A 226 -0.20 12.06 -4.04
N MET A 227 -1.32 12.68 -4.44
CA MET A 227 -2.66 12.17 -4.24
C MET A 227 -3.47 12.36 -5.51
N CYS A 228 -4.07 11.29 -6.04
CA CYS A 228 -4.86 11.31 -7.27
C CYS A 228 -6.18 10.55 -7.12
N GLY A 229 -7.24 11.06 -7.75
CA GLY A 229 -8.50 10.37 -7.86
C GLY A 229 -9.20 10.11 -6.53
N GLY A 230 -9.89 9.00 -6.44
CA GLY A 230 -10.84 8.69 -5.38
C GLY A 230 -12.26 8.84 -5.89
N SER A 231 -13.24 8.79 -5.00
CA SER A 231 -14.64 9.00 -5.39
C SER A 231 -15.28 10.15 -4.63
N SER A 232 -16.18 10.84 -5.30
CA SER A 232 -16.97 11.92 -4.73
C SER A 232 -18.34 11.44 -4.30
N GLY A 233 -18.92 12.10 -3.30
CA GLY A 233 -20.32 11.94 -2.94
C GLY A 233 -20.68 10.58 -2.32
N ASP A 234 -21.97 10.31 -2.31
CA ASP A 234 -22.57 9.18 -1.62
C ASP A 234 -22.88 8.01 -2.54
N ILE A 235 -22.92 6.83 -1.92
CA ILE A 235 -23.49 5.63 -2.51
C ILE A 235 -24.98 5.90 -2.87
N PRO A 236 -25.56 5.39 -4.01
CA PRO A 236 -25.03 4.19 -4.69
C PRO A 236 -24.07 4.41 -5.87
N ASP A 237 -23.95 5.59 -6.42
CA ASP A 237 -23.18 5.78 -7.65
C ASP A 237 -22.29 7.04 -7.60
N PRO A 238 -21.34 7.16 -6.65
CA PRO A 238 -20.45 8.31 -6.64
C PRO A 238 -19.61 8.36 -7.90
N GLN A 239 -19.36 9.55 -8.41
CA GLN A 239 -18.42 9.77 -9.50
C GLN A 239 -17.00 9.59 -8.98
N ALA A 240 -16.15 8.92 -9.73
CA ALA A 240 -14.73 8.98 -9.45
C ALA A 240 -14.16 10.35 -9.83
N LEU A 241 -12.98 10.68 -9.34
CA LEU A 241 -12.26 11.92 -9.57
C LEU A 241 -11.08 11.70 -10.52
N ASP A 242 -10.72 12.71 -11.29
CA ASP A 242 -9.55 12.68 -12.18
C ASP A 242 -8.45 13.66 -11.77
N ASP A 243 -8.63 14.34 -10.64
CA ASP A 243 -7.72 15.32 -10.11
C ASP A 243 -6.47 14.70 -9.45
N CYS A 244 -5.35 15.38 -9.55
CA CYS A 244 -4.14 15.06 -8.81
C CYS A 244 -3.59 16.30 -8.13
N TYR A 245 -2.99 16.09 -6.98
CA TYR A 245 -2.35 17.12 -6.17
C TYR A 245 -1.09 16.59 -5.53
N THR A 246 -0.15 17.49 -5.29
CA THR A 246 1.04 17.22 -4.48
C THR A 246 1.10 18.13 -3.27
N ILE A 247 1.66 17.66 -2.17
CA ILE A 247 1.95 18.47 -0.99
C ILE A 247 3.34 18.13 -0.47
N ARG A 248 4.05 19.17 0.01
CA ARG A 248 5.32 19.03 0.75
C ARG A 248 5.08 19.33 2.22
N PRO A 249 4.93 18.31 3.07
CA PRO A 249 4.52 18.49 4.47
C PRO A 249 5.50 19.34 5.29
N HIS A 250 6.78 19.35 4.96
CA HIS A 250 7.82 20.06 5.68
C HIS A 250 7.99 21.52 5.27
N ASP A 251 7.35 21.97 4.20
CA ASP A 251 7.38 23.39 3.82
C ASP A 251 6.89 24.27 4.97
N ALA A 252 7.38 25.50 5.04
CA ALA A 252 6.95 26.44 6.07
C ALA A 252 5.43 26.71 6.00
N ASN A 253 4.89 26.80 4.79
CA ASN A 253 3.47 26.96 4.50
C ASN A 253 3.03 25.91 3.48
N PRO A 254 2.74 24.68 3.90
CA PRO A 254 2.34 23.61 2.99
C PRO A 254 1.03 23.95 2.30
N VAL A 255 0.96 23.69 1.01
CA VAL A 255 -0.26 23.82 0.19
C VAL A 255 -0.40 22.64 -0.74
N TRP A 256 -1.64 22.28 -1.07
CA TRP A 256 -1.91 21.32 -2.14
C TRP A 256 -1.70 22.02 -3.48
N GLU A 257 -0.65 21.64 -4.18
CA GLU A 257 -0.37 22.10 -5.54
C GLU A 257 -1.12 21.22 -6.54
N VAL A 258 -1.91 21.85 -7.42
CA VAL A 258 -2.59 21.13 -8.50
C VAL A 258 -1.55 20.48 -9.41
N ASP A 259 -1.71 19.21 -9.70
CA ASP A 259 -0.89 18.45 -10.66
C ASP A 259 -1.65 18.14 -11.95
N ASP A 260 -1.04 17.35 -12.86
CA ASP A 260 -1.70 16.89 -14.07
C ASP A 260 -2.90 16.01 -13.73
N ARG A 261 -3.99 16.18 -14.43
CA ARG A 261 -5.16 15.30 -14.28
C ARG A 261 -4.90 13.93 -14.91
N LEU A 262 -5.62 12.92 -14.42
CA LEU A 262 -5.59 11.57 -15.00
C LEU A 262 -6.11 11.60 -16.44
N PRO A 263 -5.29 11.32 -17.46
CA PRO A 263 -5.64 11.59 -18.87
C PRO A 263 -6.75 10.68 -19.41
N ASN A 264 -6.94 9.51 -18.80
CA ASN A 264 -7.95 8.54 -19.23
C ASN A 264 -9.27 8.66 -18.45
N GLY A 265 -9.49 9.81 -17.79
CA GLY A 265 -10.67 10.12 -17.00
C GLY A 265 -10.55 9.67 -15.53
N PRO A 266 -11.68 9.78 -14.79
CA PRO A 266 -11.70 9.59 -13.34
C PRO A 266 -11.33 8.17 -12.93
N GLN A 267 -10.72 8.02 -11.73
CA GLN A 267 -10.31 6.72 -11.17
C GLN A 267 -10.44 6.70 -9.66
N THR A 268 -10.94 5.61 -9.13
CA THR A 268 -10.93 5.26 -7.70
C THR A 268 -10.36 3.85 -7.51
N MET A 269 -9.85 3.52 -6.33
CA MET A 269 -9.24 2.22 -6.01
C MET A 269 -8.04 1.84 -6.91
N THR A 270 -7.34 2.83 -7.44
CA THR A 270 -6.16 2.60 -8.29
C THR A 270 -4.93 2.40 -7.41
N ASP A 271 -4.20 1.31 -7.64
CA ASP A 271 -2.91 1.08 -6.98
C ASP A 271 -1.86 2.04 -7.53
N GLY A 272 -1.07 2.66 -6.64
CA GLY A 272 0.05 3.54 -6.95
C GLY A 272 1.38 2.92 -6.52
N LEU A 273 2.28 2.61 -7.46
CA LEU A 273 3.52 1.92 -7.16
C LEU A 273 4.75 2.70 -7.61
N ASN A 274 5.71 2.87 -6.71
CA ASN A 274 7.05 3.35 -7.06
C ASN A 274 7.77 2.33 -7.93
N LEU A 275 8.16 2.72 -9.15
CA LEU A 275 9.00 1.94 -10.05
C LEU A 275 10.48 2.31 -9.89
N PRO A 276 11.42 1.37 -10.14
CA PRO A 276 12.84 1.61 -9.86
C PRO A 276 13.50 2.71 -10.71
N ASP A 277 12.89 3.13 -11.82
CA ASP A 277 13.32 4.29 -12.60
C ASP A 277 12.91 5.65 -12.02
N GLY A 278 12.09 5.63 -10.98
CA GLY A 278 11.58 6.83 -10.30
C GLY A 278 10.22 7.31 -10.77
N THR A 279 9.60 6.60 -11.69
CA THR A 279 8.21 6.82 -12.10
C THR A 279 7.23 6.12 -11.17
N ILE A 280 5.95 6.47 -11.28
CA ILE A 280 4.87 5.85 -10.50
C ILE A 280 3.92 5.15 -11.47
N LEU A 281 3.66 3.87 -11.25
CA LEU A 281 2.63 3.13 -11.96
C LEU A 281 1.27 3.33 -11.27
N PHE A 282 0.27 3.71 -12.05
CA PHE A 282 -1.14 3.69 -11.69
C PHE A 282 -1.80 2.54 -12.43
N ILE A 283 -2.37 1.58 -11.69
CA ILE A 283 -2.96 0.37 -12.28
C ILE A 283 -4.18 -0.08 -11.49
N ASN A 284 -5.11 -0.80 -12.13
CA ASN A 284 -6.38 -1.22 -11.53
C ASN A 284 -7.35 -0.07 -11.25
N GLY A 285 -8.48 -0.38 -10.64
CA GLY A 285 -9.48 0.61 -10.21
C GLY A 285 -10.72 0.67 -11.08
N ALA A 286 -11.57 1.65 -10.78
CA ALA A 286 -12.85 1.87 -11.45
C ALA A 286 -13.07 3.35 -11.75
N ARG A 287 -13.91 3.67 -12.74
CA ARG A 287 -14.28 5.06 -13.11
C ARG A 287 -15.48 5.55 -12.34
N THR A 288 -16.30 4.64 -11.85
CA THR A 288 -17.53 4.95 -11.10
C THR A 288 -17.63 4.10 -9.86
N GLY A 289 -18.27 4.63 -8.84
CA GLY A 289 -18.49 3.95 -7.58
C GLY A 289 -17.46 4.29 -6.51
N SER A 290 -17.40 3.46 -5.49
CA SER A 290 -16.48 3.56 -4.36
C SER A 290 -15.97 2.19 -3.95
N ALA A 291 -15.02 2.15 -3.04
CA ALA A 291 -14.54 0.90 -2.47
C ALA A 291 -15.65 0.22 -1.65
N GLY A 292 -15.84 -1.06 -1.89
CA GLY A 292 -16.86 -1.87 -1.23
C GLY A 292 -17.42 -2.94 -2.16
N GLY A 293 -18.05 -3.95 -1.58
CA GLY A 293 -18.70 -5.00 -2.35
C GLY A 293 -19.89 -4.44 -3.15
N PHE A 294 -19.93 -4.68 -4.45
CA PHE A 294 -20.94 -4.21 -5.41
C PHE A 294 -21.03 -2.67 -5.59
N GLN A 295 -19.99 -1.93 -5.21
CA GLN A 295 -20.03 -0.47 -5.18
C GLN A 295 -19.35 0.22 -6.39
N ALA A 296 -18.72 -0.54 -7.26
CA ALA A 296 -17.96 0.01 -8.39
C ALA A 296 -18.34 -0.62 -9.72
N ASP A 297 -18.22 0.17 -10.78
CA ASP A 297 -18.43 -0.25 -12.18
C ASP A 297 -17.42 0.51 -13.09
N ASP A 298 -17.39 0.18 -14.35
CA ASP A 298 -16.53 0.75 -15.38
C ASP A 298 -15.03 0.62 -15.01
N PRO A 299 -14.47 -0.60 -15.12
CA PRO A 299 -13.08 -0.87 -14.71
C PRO A 299 -12.07 -0.07 -15.53
N VAL A 300 -11.03 0.41 -14.85
CA VAL A 300 -9.87 1.03 -15.49
C VAL A 300 -8.98 -0.06 -16.06
N LEU A 301 -8.94 -0.19 -17.37
CA LEU A 301 -8.14 -1.19 -18.07
C LEU A 301 -6.77 -0.67 -18.53
N THR A 302 -6.61 0.64 -18.65
CA THR A 302 -5.40 1.29 -19.17
C THR A 302 -4.54 1.79 -18.03
N PRO A 303 -3.40 1.14 -17.73
CA PRO A 303 -2.46 1.65 -16.76
C PRO A 303 -1.82 2.97 -17.20
N LEU A 304 -1.37 3.76 -16.23
CA LEU A 304 -0.67 5.02 -16.46
C LEU A 304 0.72 4.96 -15.80
N ILE A 305 1.70 5.54 -16.46
CA ILE A 305 2.99 5.87 -15.84
C ILE A 305 3.01 7.37 -15.59
N TYR A 306 3.27 7.76 -14.34
CA TYR A 306 3.46 9.15 -13.94
C TYR A 306 4.95 9.41 -13.70
N ASP A 307 5.51 10.38 -14.40
CA ASP A 307 6.87 10.86 -14.21
C ASP A 307 6.85 12.19 -13.42
N PRO A 308 7.26 12.20 -12.14
CA PRO A 308 7.29 13.42 -11.34
C PRO A 308 8.28 14.47 -11.85
N LYS A 309 9.24 14.08 -12.69
CA LYS A 309 10.26 14.97 -13.27
C LYS A 309 9.86 15.56 -14.61
N ALA A 310 8.86 15.00 -15.27
CA ALA A 310 8.35 15.55 -16.52
C ALA A 310 7.71 16.93 -16.30
N ALA A 311 7.69 17.73 -17.35
CA ALA A 311 7.02 19.02 -17.31
C ALA A 311 5.51 18.85 -17.03
N LYS A 312 4.95 19.76 -16.26
CA LYS A 312 3.50 19.80 -16.01
C LYS A 312 2.74 19.88 -17.35
N GLY A 313 1.69 19.07 -17.48
CA GLY A 313 0.97 18.82 -18.72
C GLY A 313 1.48 17.61 -19.52
N SER A 314 2.57 16.95 -19.08
CA SER A 314 3.18 15.80 -19.76
C SER A 314 3.61 14.69 -18.80
N ARG A 315 3.13 14.72 -17.55
CA ARG A 315 3.57 13.77 -16.52
C ARG A 315 3.02 12.37 -16.68
N PHE A 316 1.84 12.24 -17.28
CA PHE A 316 1.21 10.94 -17.48
C PHE A 316 1.43 10.38 -18.89
N THR A 317 1.74 9.10 -18.96
CA THR A 317 1.80 8.32 -20.20
C THR A 317 0.89 7.10 -20.06
N SER A 318 -0.02 6.93 -21.03
CA SER A 318 -0.92 5.77 -21.07
C SER A 318 -0.18 4.54 -21.60
N MET A 319 -0.39 3.40 -20.94
CA MET A 319 0.15 2.11 -21.33
C MET A 319 -0.88 1.30 -22.14
N PRO A 320 -0.47 0.24 -22.83
CA PRO A 320 -1.43 -0.68 -23.45
C PRO A 320 -2.44 -1.22 -22.44
N PRO A 321 -3.72 -1.30 -22.81
CA PRO A 321 -4.77 -1.74 -21.89
C PRO A 321 -4.69 -3.23 -21.59
N SER A 322 -4.99 -3.62 -20.35
CA SER A 322 -5.31 -5.00 -19.98
C SER A 322 -6.68 -5.40 -20.51
N THR A 323 -6.94 -6.69 -20.58
CA THR A 323 -8.25 -7.27 -20.87
C THR A 323 -8.96 -7.78 -19.62
N ILE A 324 -8.33 -7.64 -18.45
CA ILE A 324 -8.83 -8.18 -17.17
C ILE A 324 -9.30 -7.02 -16.30
N PRO A 325 -10.62 -6.92 -16.01
CA PRO A 325 -11.12 -5.95 -15.03
C PRO A 325 -10.60 -6.25 -13.64
N ARG A 326 -10.01 -5.24 -12.99
CA ARG A 326 -9.52 -5.34 -11.62
C ARG A 326 -9.91 -4.08 -10.85
N MET A 327 -10.89 -4.23 -9.99
CA MET A 327 -11.46 -3.15 -9.17
C MET A 327 -11.24 -3.43 -7.69
N TYR A 328 -12.31 -3.50 -6.90
CA TYR A 328 -12.23 -3.74 -5.46
C TYR A 328 -11.55 -5.07 -5.14
N HIS A 329 -10.66 -5.08 -4.14
CA HIS A 329 -9.82 -6.21 -3.73
C HIS A 329 -8.78 -6.65 -4.79
N SER A 330 -8.42 -5.80 -5.74
CA SER A 330 -7.22 -6.03 -6.54
C SER A 330 -5.97 -5.52 -5.82
N VAL A 331 -4.82 -6.05 -6.21
CA VAL A 331 -3.51 -5.63 -5.69
C VAL A 331 -2.46 -5.68 -6.80
N ALA A 332 -1.45 -4.84 -6.65
CA ALA A 332 -0.25 -4.85 -7.48
C ALA A 332 1.00 -4.71 -6.60
N SER A 333 2.11 -5.33 -6.98
CA SER A 333 3.39 -5.23 -6.25
C SER A 333 4.60 -5.37 -7.17
N LEU A 334 5.65 -4.59 -6.89
CA LEU A 334 6.91 -4.64 -7.63
C LEU A 334 7.67 -5.95 -7.34
N LEU A 335 8.16 -6.58 -8.42
CA LEU A 335 8.98 -7.79 -8.37
C LEU A 335 10.48 -7.46 -8.46
N PRO A 336 11.36 -8.37 -8.01
CA PRO A 336 12.81 -8.22 -8.20
C PRO A 336 13.23 -8.07 -9.67
N SER A 337 12.48 -8.63 -10.62
CA SER A 337 12.72 -8.44 -12.05
C SER A 337 12.59 -6.98 -12.50
N GLY A 338 11.89 -6.14 -11.73
CA GLY A 338 11.45 -4.80 -12.12
C GLY A 338 10.06 -4.78 -12.77
N GLU A 339 9.47 -5.95 -13.00
CA GLU A 339 8.06 -6.08 -13.40
C GLU A 339 7.12 -5.94 -12.22
N VAL A 340 5.83 -5.86 -12.47
CA VAL A 340 4.80 -5.76 -11.44
C VAL A 340 3.84 -6.94 -11.54
N ILE A 341 3.69 -7.68 -10.44
CA ILE A 341 2.64 -8.70 -10.32
C ILE A 341 1.31 -8.01 -10.01
N VAL A 342 0.25 -8.44 -10.69
CA VAL A 342 -1.11 -7.91 -10.52
C VAL A 342 -2.07 -9.10 -10.30
N ALA A 343 -2.87 -9.03 -9.25
CA ALA A 343 -3.76 -10.13 -8.85
C ALA A 343 -5.07 -9.63 -8.24
N GLY A 344 -6.04 -10.53 -8.04
CA GLY A 344 -7.40 -10.16 -7.61
C GLY A 344 -8.10 -9.49 -8.78
N SER A 345 -9.20 -9.18 -8.68
CA SER A 345 -10.20 -8.46 -7.96
C SER A 345 -11.30 -9.36 -7.40
N ASN A 346 -11.97 -8.91 -6.35
CA ASN A 346 -13.25 -9.44 -5.95
C ASN A 346 -14.19 -8.28 -5.61
N PRO A 347 -14.90 -7.70 -6.60
CA PRO A 347 -15.84 -6.60 -6.37
C PRO A 347 -17.14 -7.08 -5.72
N MET A 348 -17.18 -8.31 -5.25
CA MET A 348 -18.31 -8.99 -4.63
C MET A 348 -18.09 -9.14 -3.12
N VAL A 349 -19.15 -9.45 -2.38
CA VAL A 349 -19.05 -9.78 -0.93
C VAL A 349 -18.55 -11.21 -0.72
N PHE A 350 -18.64 -12.07 -1.73
CA PHE A 350 -18.18 -13.48 -1.68
C PHE A 350 -17.51 -13.88 -2.99
N TYR A 351 -16.77 -14.96 -2.93
CA TYR A 351 -16.13 -15.53 -4.12
C TYR A 351 -17.18 -16.17 -5.05
N THR A 352 -17.19 -15.75 -6.30
CA THR A 352 -18.08 -16.28 -7.33
C THR A 352 -17.40 -16.32 -8.68
N ALA A 353 -17.64 -17.38 -9.45
CA ALA A 353 -17.09 -17.51 -10.79
C ALA A 353 -17.94 -16.83 -11.87
N ASP A 354 -19.22 -16.55 -11.58
CA ASP A 354 -20.22 -16.08 -12.55
C ASP A 354 -20.79 -14.68 -12.23
N GLY A 355 -20.26 -13.99 -11.21
CA GLY A 355 -20.79 -12.71 -10.76
C GLY A 355 -22.12 -12.82 -9.98
N GLY A 356 -22.67 -14.03 -9.87
CA GLY A 356 -23.95 -14.26 -9.21
C GLY A 356 -23.88 -14.24 -7.68
N VAL A 357 -24.97 -13.84 -7.03
CA VAL A 357 -25.12 -13.97 -5.58
C VAL A 357 -25.52 -15.39 -5.22
N PRO A 358 -24.80 -16.10 -4.33
CA PRO A 358 -25.18 -17.44 -3.92
C PRO A 358 -26.62 -17.49 -3.36
N ARG A 359 -27.37 -18.53 -3.72
CA ARG A 359 -28.72 -18.73 -3.19
C ARG A 359 -28.67 -18.93 -1.68
N GLY A 360 -29.56 -18.23 -0.95
CA GLY A 360 -29.72 -18.39 0.50
C GLY A 360 -28.79 -17.52 1.35
N TRP A 361 -28.06 -16.59 0.76
CA TRP A 361 -27.31 -15.62 1.55
C TRP A 361 -28.24 -14.70 2.34
N PRO A 362 -27.93 -14.37 3.62
CA PRO A 362 -28.78 -13.52 4.43
C PRO A 362 -29.00 -12.18 3.76
N LYS A 363 -30.23 -11.73 3.72
CA LYS A 363 -30.58 -10.35 3.40
C LYS A 363 -30.04 -9.49 4.53
N PHE A 364 -28.88 -8.86 4.35
CA PHE A 364 -28.42 -7.84 5.28
C PHE A 364 -29.48 -6.75 5.33
N GLY A 365 -29.93 -6.42 6.52
CA GLY A 365 -31.14 -5.64 6.73
C GLY A 365 -31.08 -4.24 6.15
N ASN A 366 -32.23 -3.64 6.00
CA ASN A 366 -32.51 -2.31 5.46
C ASN A 366 -31.95 -1.14 6.32
N ASN A 367 -30.92 -1.32 7.08
CA ASN A 367 -30.41 -0.34 8.03
C ASN A 367 -29.42 0.64 7.42
N GLY A 368 -29.48 0.89 6.11
CA GLY A 368 -28.77 2.01 5.46
C GLY A 368 -27.26 1.87 5.29
N HIS A 369 -26.71 0.75 5.69
CA HIS A 369 -25.27 0.58 5.83
C HIS A 369 -24.71 -0.30 4.74
N THR A 370 -23.83 0.28 3.95
CA THR A 370 -23.53 -0.15 2.62
C THR A 370 -24.86 -0.27 1.86
N ALA A 371 -25.18 0.65 1.03
CA ALA A 371 -26.29 0.47 0.10
C ALA A 371 -25.91 -0.73 -0.77
N PHE A 372 -26.13 -1.91 -0.22
CA PHE A 372 -26.07 -3.12 -0.99
C PHE A 372 -27.00 -2.86 -2.16
N LEU A 373 -26.45 -2.95 -3.34
CA LEU A 373 -27.21 -2.89 -4.56
C LEU A 373 -28.55 -3.57 -4.35
N ASN A 374 -29.63 -2.98 -4.78
CA ASN A 374 -30.93 -3.63 -4.72
C ASN A 374 -30.87 -5.00 -5.42
N GLN A 375 -31.87 -5.86 -5.23
CA GLN A 375 -31.81 -7.22 -5.82
C GLN A 375 -31.60 -7.23 -7.34
N GLN A 376 -32.02 -6.19 -8.04
CA GLN A 376 -31.82 -6.08 -9.49
C GLN A 376 -30.37 -5.74 -9.81
N GLN A 377 -29.78 -4.76 -9.14
CA GLN A 377 -28.37 -4.40 -9.29
C GLN A 377 -27.42 -5.58 -8.94
N ARG A 378 -27.81 -6.45 -8.00
CA ARG A 378 -27.06 -7.68 -7.67
C ARG A 378 -27.09 -8.73 -8.77
N LYS A 379 -28.19 -8.83 -9.52
CA LYS A 379 -28.29 -9.76 -10.66
C LYS A 379 -27.46 -9.30 -11.85
N ASP A 380 -27.20 -8.00 -11.95
CA ASP A 380 -26.52 -7.35 -13.07
C ASP A 380 -25.01 -7.16 -12.80
N SER A 381 -24.46 -7.76 -11.73
CA SER A 381 -23.01 -7.69 -11.47
C SER A 381 -22.23 -8.34 -12.60
N LYS A 382 -21.51 -7.50 -13.34
CA LYS A 382 -20.79 -7.88 -14.57
C LYS A 382 -19.45 -8.57 -14.32
N PHE A 383 -18.90 -8.42 -13.11
CA PHE A 383 -17.50 -8.78 -12.83
C PHE A 383 -17.43 -9.85 -11.75
N PRO A 384 -17.11 -11.11 -12.12
CA PRO A 384 -16.89 -12.20 -11.17
C PRO A 384 -15.58 -12.00 -10.40
N THR A 385 -15.36 -12.83 -9.37
CA THR A 385 -14.05 -12.94 -8.71
C THR A 385 -12.98 -13.30 -9.73
N GLU A 386 -11.91 -12.51 -9.78
CA GLU A 386 -10.80 -12.71 -10.71
C GLU A 386 -9.70 -13.55 -10.04
N TYR A 387 -9.38 -14.70 -10.61
CA TYR A 387 -8.37 -15.63 -10.09
C TYR A 387 -7.05 -15.62 -10.88
N ARG A 388 -7.02 -14.96 -12.03
CA ARG A 388 -5.81 -14.91 -12.85
C ARG A 388 -4.79 -13.95 -12.24
N VAL A 389 -3.51 -14.28 -12.43
CA VAL A 389 -2.38 -13.40 -12.13
C VAL A 389 -1.85 -12.86 -13.45
N GLU A 390 -1.53 -11.58 -13.49
CA GLU A 390 -0.88 -10.90 -14.61
C GLU A 390 0.49 -10.38 -14.18
N ILE A 391 1.39 -10.27 -15.13
CA ILE A 391 2.64 -9.53 -14.98
C ILE A 391 2.58 -8.30 -15.90
N PHE A 392 2.60 -7.12 -15.30
CA PHE A 392 2.75 -5.86 -16.03
C PHE A 392 4.24 -5.59 -16.22
N SER A 393 4.65 -5.39 -17.47
CA SER A 393 6.03 -5.05 -17.85
C SER A 393 6.12 -3.56 -18.15
N PRO A 394 6.76 -2.76 -17.27
CA PRO A 394 7.00 -1.34 -17.53
C PRO A 394 7.88 -1.14 -18.78
N PRO A 395 7.81 0.04 -19.43
CA PRO A 395 8.54 0.30 -20.71
C PRO A 395 10.03 0.01 -20.69
N TYR A 396 10.70 0.18 -19.56
CA TYR A 396 12.14 -0.12 -19.46
C TYR A 396 12.46 -1.63 -19.59
N MET A 397 11.46 -2.51 -19.51
CA MET A 397 11.65 -3.96 -19.72
C MET A 397 11.97 -4.29 -21.18
N ASP A 398 11.53 -3.46 -22.12
CA ASP A 398 11.78 -3.64 -23.56
C ASP A 398 13.19 -3.16 -23.98
N ALA A 399 13.95 -2.58 -23.05
CA ALA A 399 15.29 -2.09 -23.38
C ALA A 399 16.24 -3.25 -23.73
N PRO A 400 16.90 -3.23 -24.89
CA PRO A 400 17.71 -4.35 -25.37
C PRO A 400 18.96 -4.62 -24.53
N ASN A 401 19.45 -3.61 -23.82
CA ASN A 401 20.70 -3.65 -23.04
C ASN A 401 20.45 -3.25 -21.58
N ARG A 402 19.53 -3.92 -20.90
CA ARG A 402 19.33 -3.67 -19.48
C ARG A 402 20.62 -3.84 -18.69
N PRO A 403 20.99 -2.89 -17.81
CA PRO A 403 22.15 -3.04 -16.95
C PRO A 403 21.98 -4.26 -16.04
N ARG A 404 23.10 -4.87 -15.66
CA ARG A 404 23.12 -5.93 -14.65
C ARG A 404 23.90 -5.45 -13.44
N LEU A 405 23.36 -5.72 -12.26
CA LEU A 405 24.05 -5.50 -10.99
C LEU A 405 25.04 -6.65 -10.76
N LEU A 406 26.30 -6.47 -11.18
CA LEU A 406 27.33 -7.51 -11.13
C LEU A 406 27.84 -7.76 -9.71
N ARG A 407 27.81 -6.72 -8.86
CA ARG A 407 28.24 -6.80 -7.47
C ARG A 407 27.47 -5.79 -6.61
N ALA A 408 26.94 -6.24 -5.50
CA ALA A 408 26.38 -5.43 -4.42
C ALA A 408 26.47 -6.21 -3.11
N PRO A 409 26.55 -5.55 -1.95
CA PRO A 409 26.53 -6.22 -0.66
C PRO A 409 25.16 -6.88 -0.39
N ASP A 410 25.09 -7.82 0.55
CA ASP A 410 23.85 -8.39 1.05
C ASP A 410 23.25 -7.54 2.19
N ALA A 411 24.08 -6.72 2.83
CA ALA A 411 23.68 -5.81 3.90
C ALA A 411 24.37 -4.45 3.75
N ILE A 412 23.66 -3.41 4.12
CA ILE A 412 24.14 -2.01 4.15
C ILE A 412 23.81 -1.40 5.51
N VAL A 413 24.61 -0.44 5.94
CA VAL A 413 24.51 0.20 7.25
C VAL A 413 24.27 1.69 7.07
N TYR A 414 23.35 2.25 7.84
CA TYR A 414 23.00 3.68 7.78
C TYR A 414 24.22 4.59 7.78
N GLY A 415 24.20 5.58 6.88
CA GLY A 415 25.24 6.60 6.72
C GLY A 415 26.61 6.09 6.24
N LYS A 416 26.81 4.77 6.12
CA LYS A 416 28.05 4.20 5.62
C LYS A 416 28.06 4.13 4.11
N THR A 417 29.26 4.07 3.53
CA THR A 417 29.42 3.86 2.10
C THR A 417 29.63 2.38 1.79
N PHE A 418 29.11 1.97 0.64
CA PHE A 418 29.32 0.65 0.07
C PHE A 418 29.64 0.76 -1.43
N ALA A 419 30.10 -0.30 -2.03
CA ALA A 419 30.40 -0.33 -3.45
C ALA A 419 29.48 -1.26 -4.21
N ILE A 420 29.06 -0.82 -5.40
CA ILE A 420 28.38 -1.66 -6.38
C ILE A 420 29.18 -1.71 -7.68
N LYS A 421 28.88 -2.69 -8.53
CA LYS A 421 29.38 -2.76 -9.90
C LYS A 421 28.25 -3.06 -10.88
N SER A 422 28.10 -2.21 -11.89
CA SER A 422 27.18 -2.38 -13.02
C SER A 422 27.91 -2.97 -14.23
N SER A 423 27.17 -3.72 -15.07
CA SER A 423 27.71 -4.19 -16.36
C SER A 423 27.80 -3.09 -17.41
N THR A 424 27.09 -2.00 -17.22
CA THR A 424 26.92 -0.92 -18.21
C THR A 424 27.24 0.41 -17.54
N GLU A 425 27.81 1.32 -18.30
CA GLU A 425 27.93 2.73 -17.99
C GLU A 425 26.97 3.52 -18.87
N GLY A 426 26.59 4.71 -18.45
CA GLY A 426 25.74 5.64 -19.18
C GLY A 426 26.02 7.06 -18.77
N GLU A 427 25.31 8.01 -19.37
CA GLU A 427 25.40 9.42 -19.00
C GLU A 427 24.88 9.64 -17.59
N THR A 428 23.80 8.96 -17.25
CA THR A 428 23.22 8.97 -15.91
C THR A 428 23.29 7.58 -15.29
N VAL A 429 23.68 7.51 -14.01
CA VAL A 429 23.64 6.27 -13.24
C VAL A 429 23.03 6.58 -11.89
N GLU A 430 21.90 6.00 -11.56
CA GLU A 430 21.27 6.10 -10.25
C GLU A 430 21.41 4.77 -9.50
N VAL A 431 21.36 4.82 -8.18
CA VAL A 431 21.29 3.65 -7.30
C VAL A 431 20.12 3.86 -6.37
N VAL A 432 19.19 2.95 -6.40
CA VAL A 432 17.94 3.10 -5.69
C VAL A 432 17.65 1.91 -4.79
N LEU A 433 17.00 2.19 -3.66
CA LEU A 433 16.38 1.19 -2.78
C LEU A 433 14.87 1.31 -2.92
N VAL A 434 14.21 0.19 -3.13
CA VAL A 434 12.75 0.12 -3.15
C VAL A 434 12.26 -0.89 -2.13
N ASN A 435 11.40 -0.44 -1.21
CA ASN A 435 10.56 -1.33 -0.43
C ASN A 435 9.20 -1.40 -1.15
N PRO A 436 8.81 -2.56 -1.70
CA PRO A 436 7.52 -2.70 -2.39
C PRO A 436 6.32 -2.46 -1.48
N GLY A 437 6.46 -2.70 -0.16
CA GLY A 437 5.38 -2.56 0.81
C GLY A 437 4.39 -3.71 0.83
N PHE A 438 3.33 -3.52 1.60
CA PHE A 438 2.16 -4.38 1.68
C PHE A 438 0.96 -3.62 1.07
N HIS A 439 0.24 -4.24 0.15
CA HIS A 439 -0.83 -3.60 -0.61
C HIS A 439 -2.18 -4.25 -0.32
N THR A 440 -3.16 -3.41 -0.09
CA THR A 440 -4.58 -3.78 0.02
C THR A 440 -5.47 -2.56 -0.22
N HIS A 441 -6.62 -2.71 -0.89
CA HIS A 441 -7.64 -1.65 -1.04
C HIS A 441 -7.09 -0.31 -1.59
N ALA A 442 -6.12 -0.35 -2.51
CA ALA A 442 -5.39 0.81 -3.03
C ALA A 442 -4.57 1.58 -1.97
N VAL A 443 -4.31 0.97 -0.82
CA VAL A 443 -3.41 1.49 0.21
C VAL A 443 -2.10 0.73 0.16
N ALA A 444 -1.01 1.47 -0.08
CA ALA A 444 0.36 0.94 -0.06
C ALA A 444 0.99 1.22 1.31
N MET A 445 0.99 0.22 2.17
CA MET A 445 1.57 0.30 3.51
C MET A 445 3.07 0.08 3.43
N GLN A 446 3.88 0.94 4.06
CA GLN A 446 5.34 0.85 4.12
C GLN A 446 6.04 1.02 2.75
N GLN A 447 5.33 1.28 1.66
CA GLN A 447 5.97 1.47 0.35
C GLN A 447 6.92 2.67 0.38
N ARG A 448 8.15 2.48 -0.13
CA ARG A 448 9.15 3.56 -0.17
C ARG A 448 10.20 3.34 -1.25
N MET A 449 10.56 4.42 -1.93
CA MET A 449 11.68 4.47 -2.85
C MET A 449 12.68 5.54 -2.43
N ILE A 450 13.97 5.21 -2.43
CA ILE A 450 15.06 6.09 -2.03
C ILE A 450 16.13 6.12 -3.12
N LYS A 451 16.43 7.29 -3.68
CA LYS A 451 17.54 7.54 -4.59
C LYS A 451 18.77 7.93 -3.80
N LEU A 452 19.81 7.11 -3.86
CA LEU A 452 20.97 7.20 -3.00
C LEU A 452 22.05 8.15 -3.59
N GLU A 453 22.76 8.82 -2.70
CA GLU A 453 23.94 9.59 -3.06
C GLU A 453 25.05 8.65 -3.53
N ARG A 454 25.70 9.00 -4.64
CA ARG A 454 26.69 8.14 -5.28
C ARG A 454 27.80 8.93 -5.98
N TRP A 455 28.96 8.28 -6.12
CA TRP A 455 30.15 8.79 -6.82
C TRP A 455 30.73 7.73 -7.72
N ALA A 456 31.55 8.16 -8.71
CA ALA A 456 32.34 7.24 -9.53
C ALA A 456 33.29 6.43 -8.65
N GLY A 457 33.39 5.14 -8.89
CA GLY A 457 34.36 4.27 -8.27
C GLY A 457 35.73 4.30 -8.99
N LYS A 458 36.68 3.50 -8.50
CA LYS A 458 38.03 3.43 -9.08
C LYS A 458 38.10 2.59 -10.37
N ALA A 459 37.16 1.69 -10.58
CA ALA A 459 37.09 0.82 -11.76
C ALA A 459 35.85 1.12 -12.59
N GLN A 460 35.91 0.76 -13.86
CA GLN A 460 34.78 0.90 -14.78
C GLN A 460 33.55 0.17 -14.26
N GLY A 461 32.38 0.82 -14.35
CA GLY A 461 31.11 0.32 -13.85
C GLY A 461 30.97 0.34 -12.35
N GLN A 462 32.02 0.72 -11.61
CA GLN A 462 31.97 0.80 -10.14
C GLN A 462 31.35 2.13 -9.67
N ARG A 463 30.52 2.06 -8.65
CA ARG A 463 30.03 3.24 -7.91
C ARG A 463 30.29 3.03 -6.41
N VAL A 464 30.64 4.12 -5.75
CA VAL A 464 30.61 4.23 -4.29
C VAL A 464 29.29 4.90 -3.94
N VAL A 465 28.52 4.30 -3.06
CA VAL A 465 27.17 4.69 -2.73
C VAL A 465 27.07 4.94 -1.24
N ARG A 466 26.40 5.99 -0.81
CA ARG A 466 26.06 6.21 0.60
C ARG A 466 24.70 5.61 0.91
N ALA A 467 24.63 4.78 1.94
CA ALA A 467 23.38 4.29 2.50
C ALA A 467 22.53 5.45 3.05
N PRO A 468 21.21 5.28 3.21
CA PRO A 468 20.34 6.29 3.79
C PRO A 468 20.91 6.83 5.10
N PRO A 469 20.71 8.13 5.42
CA PRO A 469 21.32 8.75 6.61
C PRO A 469 20.78 8.18 7.93
N GLY A 470 19.56 7.70 7.92
CA GLY A 470 18.91 7.19 9.12
C GLY A 470 17.58 6.49 8.84
N PRO A 471 16.99 5.92 9.89
CA PRO A 471 15.81 5.05 9.76
C PRO A 471 14.50 5.81 9.49
N SER A 472 14.44 7.13 9.64
CA SER A 472 13.29 7.90 9.18
C SER A 472 13.27 8.06 7.66
N THR A 473 14.45 8.11 7.02
CA THR A 473 14.56 8.14 5.55
C THR A 473 14.23 6.78 4.95
N ALA A 474 14.71 5.71 5.57
CA ALA A 474 14.42 4.34 5.18
C ALA A 474 14.35 3.48 6.44
N GLN A 475 13.21 2.87 6.73
CA GLN A 475 13.05 2.00 7.90
C GLN A 475 14.03 0.82 7.85
N PRO A 476 14.48 0.28 9.00
CA PRO A 476 15.29 -0.92 8.98
C PRO A 476 14.50 -2.09 8.39
N GLY A 477 15.14 -2.86 7.51
CA GLY A 477 14.44 -3.94 6.83
C GLY A 477 15.12 -4.40 5.55
N VAL A 478 14.37 -5.06 4.70
CA VAL A 478 14.86 -5.56 3.41
C VAL A 478 14.33 -4.69 2.27
N TYR A 479 15.22 -4.40 1.32
CA TYR A 479 14.95 -3.55 0.17
C TYR A 479 15.44 -4.22 -1.11
N LEU A 480 14.80 -3.93 -2.23
CA LEU A 480 15.34 -4.19 -3.56
C LEU A 480 16.31 -3.07 -3.93
N LEU A 481 17.57 -3.40 -4.14
CA LEU A 481 18.59 -2.49 -4.63
C LEU A 481 18.70 -2.65 -6.14
N PHE A 482 18.49 -1.54 -6.86
CA PHE A 482 18.66 -1.47 -8.31
C PHE A 482 19.80 -0.51 -8.67
N VAL A 483 20.48 -0.77 -9.77
CA VAL A 483 21.22 0.25 -10.51
C VAL A 483 20.40 0.64 -11.72
N VAL A 484 20.24 1.94 -11.93
CA VAL A 484 19.48 2.50 -13.05
C VAL A 484 20.45 3.27 -13.92
N VAL A 485 20.57 2.89 -15.20
CA VAL A 485 21.48 3.52 -16.16
C VAL A 485 20.63 4.11 -17.28
N ASP A 486 20.70 5.42 -17.46
CA ASP A 486 19.92 6.18 -18.44
C ASP A 486 18.41 5.85 -18.39
N GLY A 487 17.87 5.80 -17.17
CA GLY A 487 16.46 5.48 -16.91
C GLY A 487 16.11 3.99 -16.96
N ILE A 488 17.06 3.11 -17.27
CA ILE A 488 16.83 1.67 -17.41
C ILE A 488 17.33 0.94 -16.16
N PRO A 489 16.45 0.32 -15.35
CA PRO A 489 16.83 -0.40 -14.13
C PRO A 489 17.38 -1.81 -14.44
N SER A 490 18.33 -2.25 -13.61
CA SER A 490 18.75 -3.66 -13.54
C SER A 490 17.64 -4.55 -12.96
N GLU A 491 17.92 -5.84 -12.82
CA GLU A 491 17.22 -6.65 -11.82
C GLU A 491 17.59 -6.16 -10.42
N GLY A 492 16.63 -6.20 -9.51
CA GLY A 492 16.80 -5.83 -8.11
C GLY A 492 17.42 -6.96 -7.30
N LYS A 493 18.32 -6.59 -6.42
CA LYS A 493 18.91 -7.50 -5.43
C LYS A 493 18.34 -7.16 -4.05
N TRP A 494 17.84 -8.16 -3.34
CA TRP A 494 17.50 -8.00 -1.93
C TRP A 494 18.72 -7.66 -1.09
N VAL A 495 18.66 -6.57 -0.35
CA VAL A 495 19.66 -6.12 0.59
C VAL A 495 19.02 -5.78 1.93
N LYS A 496 19.70 -6.10 3.03
CA LYS A 496 19.27 -5.75 4.38
C LYS A 496 19.85 -4.39 4.76
N LEU A 497 18.99 -3.46 5.18
CA LEU A 497 19.37 -2.16 5.75
C LEU A 497 19.22 -2.20 7.27
N SER A 498 20.26 -1.87 8.00
CA SER A 498 20.28 -1.91 9.47
C SER A 498 21.23 -0.87 10.07
N TYR A 499 21.22 -0.77 11.38
CA TYR A 499 22.14 0.02 12.18
C TYR A 499 23.58 -0.53 12.13
#